data_7bc7f830275a9e3ff8510e51907c9445
#
_entry.id   7bc7f830275a9e3ff8510e51907c9445
#
_cell.length_a   1.000
_cell.length_b   1.000
_cell.length_c   1.000
_cell.angle_alpha   90.00
_cell.angle_beta   90.00
_cell.angle_gamma   90.00
#
_symmetry.space_group_name_H-M   'P 1'
#
loop_
_entity.id
_entity.type
_entity.pdbx_description
1 polymer ?
#
loop_
_entity_poly.entity_id
_entity_poly.type
_entity_poly.pdbx_seq_one_letter_code
_entity_poly.pdbx_strand_id
1 'polypeptide(L)'
;MILVVGATGSLGRKITAELLTRGEEVRVLVRPGSAAAPISSTAVATGDLLDRDSLERACAGVRAVVTTASVSKTGTDTIENVDLAGNQNLIAAARRAGVEHLVFTSTLSASEHSPVPLFRVKAVVERILRESEMAHTILQPNAFMDVWFPMLIESAAFSGQPVTLVGQSTRRHAFIAERDLAAFAAAAVFTPAARNSTLVLGGPDAVTLRDVVAAYERAGGKPIPIRSVAPGEPIPGVPQPVWGLAASLEMFDSPVPMDENRNTYGVKLTSIDDFARARVAATAA
;
A
#
# COMPACT_ATOMS: atom_id res chain seq x y z
N MET A 1 -13.18 17.95 -7.35
CA MET A 1 -11.76 17.60 -7.58
C MET A 1 -11.19 16.85 -6.37
N ILE A 2 -10.39 15.81 -6.61
CA ILE A 2 -9.72 15.01 -5.57
C ILE A 2 -8.21 15.11 -5.80
N LEU A 3 -7.43 15.40 -4.74
CA LEU A 3 -5.98 15.42 -4.81
C LEU A 3 -5.42 14.04 -4.43
N VAL A 4 -4.57 13.47 -5.30
CA VAL A 4 -3.80 12.26 -5.00
C VAL A 4 -2.35 12.61 -4.77
N VAL A 5 -1.85 12.28 -3.58
CA VAL A 5 -0.44 12.47 -3.17
C VAL A 5 0.25 11.12 -3.17
N GLY A 6 1.44 11.05 -3.79
CA GLY A 6 2.10 9.77 -4.10
C GLY A 6 1.59 9.12 -5.40
N ALA A 7 0.92 9.89 -6.28
CA ALA A 7 0.32 9.43 -7.53
C ALA A 7 1.32 8.81 -8.52
N THR A 8 2.61 9.07 -8.41
CA THR A 8 3.66 8.49 -9.26
C THR A 8 4.09 7.09 -8.83
N GLY A 9 3.77 6.68 -7.59
CA GLY A 9 4.00 5.34 -7.07
C GLY A 9 3.00 4.30 -7.59
N SER A 10 3.29 3.01 -7.36
CA SER A 10 2.45 1.90 -7.84
C SER A 10 1.00 2.00 -7.36
N LEU A 11 0.79 2.10 -6.05
CA LEU A 11 -0.54 2.23 -5.46
C LEU A 11 -1.23 3.53 -5.87
N GLY A 12 -0.52 4.66 -5.85
CA GLY A 12 -1.09 5.96 -6.19
C GLY A 12 -1.58 6.04 -7.64
N ARG A 13 -0.88 5.39 -8.58
CA ARG A 13 -1.34 5.24 -9.99
C ARG A 13 -2.64 4.46 -10.08
N LYS A 14 -2.77 3.35 -9.34
CA LYS A 14 -3.99 2.53 -9.32
C LYS A 14 -5.17 3.30 -8.70
N ILE A 15 -4.94 4.05 -7.62
CA ILE A 15 -5.97 4.92 -7.01
C ILE A 15 -6.41 6.01 -7.99
N THR A 16 -5.45 6.67 -8.66
CA THR A 16 -5.76 7.70 -9.65
C THR A 16 -6.61 7.14 -10.78
N ALA A 17 -6.23 5.98 -11.33
CA ALA A 17 -6.99 5.31 -12.38
C ALA A 17 -8.40 4.93 -11.92
N GLU A 18 -8.55 4.42 -10.70
CA GLU A 18 -9.84 4.04 -10.12
C GLU A 18 -10.76 5.26 -9.95
N LEU A 19 -10.23 6.40 -9.49
CA LEU A 19 -10.98 7.65 -9.37
C LEU A 19 -11.41 8.19 -10.75
N LEU A 20 -10.53 8.16 -11.74
CA LEU A 20 -10.87 8.56 -13.11
C LEU A 20 -11.94 7.66 -13.74
N THR A 21 -11.89 6.35 -13.49
CA THR A 21 -12.92 5.39 -13.97
C THR A 21 -14.28 5.69 -13.37
N ARG A 22 -14.33 6.28 -12.17
CA ARG A 22 -15.57 6.75 -11.52
C ARG A 22 -16.05 8.12 -12.04
N GLY A 23 -15.36 8.71 -13.02
CA GLY A 23 -15.70 10.01 -13.61
C GLY A 23 -15.27 11.21 -12.76
N GLU A 24 -14.34 11.02 -11.83
CA GLU A 24 -13.90 12.09 -10.95
C GLU A 24 -12.81 12.97 -11.57
N GLU A 25 -12.86 14.26 -11.25
CA GLU A 25 -11.76 15.17 -11.54
C GLU A 25 -10.63 14.93 -10.55
N VAL A 26 -9.47 14.53 -11.04
CA VAL A 26 -8.30 14.21 -10.23
C VAL A 26 -7.18 15.21 -10.47
N ARG A 27 -6.61 15.73 -9.38
CA ARG A 27 -5.34 16.44 -9.34
C ARG A 27 -4.28 15.53 -8.73
N VAL A 28 -3.09 15.50 -9.31
CA VAL A 28 -1.96 14.73 -8.79
C VAL A 28 -0.85 15.69 -8.31
N LEU A 29 -0.29 15.41 -7.12
CA LEU A 29 0.90 16.11 -6.65
C LEU A 29 2.14 15.43 -7.24
N VAL A 30 2.95 16.23 -7.96
CA VAL A 30 4.19 15.75 -8.58
C VAL A 30 5.35 16.62 -8.08
N ARG A 31 6.42 15.98 -7.61
CA ARG A 31 7.61 16.70 -7.14
C ARG A 31 8.32 17.41 -8.31
N PRO A 32 8.91 18.60 -8.08
CA PRO A 32 9.77 19.25 -9.05
C PRO A 32 10.87 18.29 -9.53
N GLY A 33 11.09 18.25 -10.84
CA GLY A 33 12.12 17.38 -11.43
C GLY A 33 11.79 15.88 -11.46
N SER A 34 10.58 15.47 -11.08
CA SER A 34 10.15 14.07 -11.20
C SER A 34 10.11 13.63 -12.66
N ALA A 35 10.83 12.55 -12.98
CA ALA A 35 10.80 11.93 -14.31
C ALA A 35 9.52 11.09 -14.55
N ALA A 36 8.74 10.82 -13.51
CA ALA A 36 7.53 10.03 -13.62
C ALA A 36 6.43 10.84 -14.30
N ALA A 37 6.00 10.41 -15.49
CA ALA A 37 4.87 11.02 -16.18
C ALA A 37 3.59 10.89 -15.36
N PRO A 38 2.82 11.97 -15.17
CA PRO A 38 1.49 11.90 -14.59
C PRO A 38 0.58 11.04 -15.48
N ILE A 39 -0.48 10.52 -14.86
CA ILE A 39 -1.52 9.82 -15.62
C ILE A 39 -2.24 10.85 -16.51
N SER A 40 -2.46 10.53 -17.78
CA SER A 40 -3.27 11.35 -18.67
C SER A 40 -4.66 11.61 -18.08
N SER A 41 -5.26 12.74 -18.42
CA SER A 41 -6.56 13.18 -17.90
C SER A 41 -6.57 13.62 -16.43
N THR A 42 -5.39 13.93 -15.84
CA THR A 42 -5.30 14.53 -14.50
C THR A 42 -4.80 15.96 -14.57
N ALA A 43 -5.27 16.81 -13.65
CA ALA A 43 -4.63 18.10 -13.37
C ALA A 43 -3.33 17.84 -12.57
N VAL A 44 -2.27 18.60 -12.87
CA VAL A 44 -0.98 18.46 -12.18
C VAL A 44 -0.75 19.66 -11.27
N ALA A 45 -0.48 19.39 -10.00
CA ALA A 45 0.09 20.36 -9.06
C ALA A 45 1.57 20.01 -8.85
N THR A 46 2.47 20.92 -9.15
CA THR A 46 3.89 20.77 -8.82
C THR A 46 4.13 21.23 -7.38
N GLY A 47 4.70 20.34 -6.56
CA GLY A 47 4.98 20.65 -5.17
C GLY A 47 5.73 19.53 -4.46
N ASP A 48 6.14 19.81 -3.23
CA ASP A 48 6.86 18.88 -2.35
C ASP A 48 6.18 18.81 -0.98
N LEU A 49 6.19 17.64 -0.35
CA LEU A 49 5.63 17.44 0.98
C LEU A 49 6.33 18.30 2.07
N LEU A 50 7.55 18.72 1.82
CA LEU A 50 8.30 19.60 2.73
C LEU A 50 8.10 21.10 2.42
N ASP A 51 7.50 21.45 1.28
CA ASP A 51 7.12 22.81 0.91
C ASP A 51 5.64 23.06 1.20
N ARG A 52 5.36 23.69 2.34
CA ARG A 52 4.01 23.98 2.83
C ARG A 52 3.20 24.83 1.86
N ASP A 53 3.83 25.84 1.25
CA ASP A 53 3.15 26.76 0.33
C ASP A 53 2.72 26.01 -0.94
N SER A 54 3.54 25.08 -1.42
CA SER A 54 3.16 24.22 -2.55
C SER A 54 1.99 23.30 -2.22
N LEU A 55 1.93 22.78 -1.00
CA LEU A 55 0.82 21.95 -0.55
C LEU A 55 -0.49 22.76 -0.40
N GLU A 56 -0.43 24.00 0.10
CA GLU A 56 -1.61 24.87 0.17
C GLU A 56 -2.15 25.17 -1.23
N ARG A 57 -1.28 25.47 -2.20
CA ARG A 57 -1.69 25.62 -3.61
C ARG A 57 -2.27 24.33 -4.19
N ALA A 58 -1.68 23.18 -3.87
CA ALA A 58 -2.17 21.88 -4.35
C ALA A 58 -3.55 21.53 -3.79
N CYS A 59 -3.84 21.90 -2.53
CA CYS A 59 -5.11 21.64 -1.85
C CYS A 59 -6.21 22.65 -2.22
N ALA A 60 -5.88 23.78 -2.86
CA ALA A 60 -6.88 24.82 -3.18
C ALA A 60 -7.97 24.27 -4.12
N GLY A 61 -9.24 24.39 -3.70
CA GLY A 61 -10.42 23.93 -4.45
C GLY A 61 -10.57 22.39 -4.50
N VAL A 62 -9.88 21.67 -3.62
CA VAL A 62 -9.94 20.21 -3.49
C VAL A 62 -10.95 19.85 -2.40
N ARG A 63 -11.88 18.92 -2.69
CA ARG A 63 -12.84 18.42 -1.71
C ARG A 63 -12.32 17.25 -0.88
N ALA A 64 -11.43 16.44 -1.47
CA ALA A 64 -10.86 15.29 -0.78
C ALA A 64 -9.38 15.08 -1.16
N VAL A 65 -8.60 14.59 -0.22
CA VAL A 65 -7.19 14.18 -0.42
C VAL A 65 -7.06 12.67 -0.20
N VAL A 66 -6.36 11.99 -1.10
CA VAL A 66 -5.94 10.61 -0.89
C VAL A 66 -4.41 10.58 -0.91
N THR A 67 -3.78 10.15 0.19
CA THR A 67 -2.33 10.07 0.29
C THR A 67 -1.82 8.64 0.45
N THR A 68 -0.88 8.30 -0.41
CA THR A 68 -0.07 7.07 -0.35
C THR A 68 1.40 7.41 -0.17
N ALA A 69 1.70 8.67 0.20
CA ALA A 69 3.07 9.12 0.32
C ALA A 69 3.81 8.36 1.41
N SER A 70 4.93 7.81 1.02
CA SER A 70 5.87 7.10 1.89
C SER A 70 7.27 7.19 1.28
N VAL A 71 8.28 6.97 2.09
CA VAL A 71 9.68 7.01 1.68
C VAL A 71 9.91 6.16 0.43
N SER A 72 10.59 6.74 -0.56
CA SER A 72 11.00 6.04 -1.77
C SER A 72 12.42 5.46 -1.60
N LYS A 73 12.77 4.48 -2.43
CA LYS A 73 14.11 3.86 -2.40
C LYS A 73 15.19 4.75 -3.02
N THR A 74 14.82 5.93 -3.50
CA THR A 74 15.72 6.82 -4.27
C THR A 74 15.79 8.21 -3.65
N GLY A 75 16.98 8.81 -3.70
CA GLY A 75 17.21 10.18 -3.28
C GLY A 75 17.48 10.36 -1.78
N THR A 76 17.15 11.52 -1.26
CA THR A 76 17.35 11.95 0.13
C THR A 76 16.13 11.72 1.01
N ASP A 77 15.14 10.97 0.52
CA ASP A 77 13.92 10.67 1.25
C ASP A 77 14.22 9.83 2.50
N THR A 78 13.68 10.24 3.64
CA THR A 78 13.72 9.48 4.89
C THR A 78 12.32 9.28 5.43
N ILE A 79 12.15 8.32 6.34
CA ILE A 79 10.88 8.11 7.03
C ILE A 79 10.45 9.38 7.77
N GLU A 80 11.42 10.11 8.37
CA GLU A 80 11.16 11.31 9.12
C GLU A 80 10.68 12.47 8.22
N ASN A 81 11.29 12.65 7.05
CA ASN A 81 10.93 13.78 6.20
C ASN A 81 9.69 13.50 5.33
N VAL A 82 9.50 12.29 4.82
CA VAL A 82 8.34 11.97 3.95
C VAL A 82 7.16 11.46 4.77
N ASP A 83 7.37 10.37 5.54
CA ASP A 83 6.26 9.71 6.23
C ASP A 83 5.75 10.53 7.41
N LEU A 84 6.61 11.24 8.16
CA LEU A 84 6.20 12.05 9.29
C LEU A 84 5.96 13.52 8.87
N ALA A 85 7.02 14.29 8.66
CA ALA A 85 6.92 15.73 8.45
C ALA A 85 6.08 16.08 7.19
N GLY A 86 6.26 15.30 6.12
CA GLY A 86 5.51 15.48 4.88
C GLY A 86 4.01 15.28 5.05
N ASN A 87 3.58 14.19 5.73
CA ASN A 87 2.16 13.97 5.98
C ASN A 87 1.59 14.97 7.01
N GLN A 88 2.38 15.41 8.01
CA GLN A 88 1.96 16.49 8.92
C GLN A 88 1.69 17.80 8.16
N ASN A 89 2.59 18.18 7.24
CA ASN A 89 2.41 19.36 6.41
C ASN A 89 1.18 19.25 5.51
N LEU A 90 0.96 18.05 4.91
CA LEU A 90 -0.21 17.78 4.06
C LEU A 90 -1.51 17.91 4.85
N ILE A 91 -1.60 17.31 6.04
CA ILE A 91 -2.78 17.42 6.92
C ILE A 91 -3.06 18.89 7.25
N ALA A 92 -2.03 19.65 7.62
CA ALA A 92 -2.17 21.06 7.94
C ALA A 92 -2.62 21.90 6.72
N ALA A 93 -2.07 21.65 5.53
CA ALA A 93 -2.46 22.33 4.30
C ALA A 93 -3.90 21.98 3.88
N ALA A 94 -4.27 20.71 3.94
CA ALA A 94 -5.62 20.23 3.64
C ALA A 94 -6.67 20.89 4.56
N ARG A 95 -6.37 20.94 5.87
CA ARG A 95 -7.24 21.61 6.85
C ARG A 95 -7.43 23.10 6.55
N ARG A 96 -6.34 23.83 6.26
CA ARG A 96 -6.42 25.27 5.92
C ARG A 96 -7.19 25.53 4.63
N ALA A 97 -7.07 24.62 3.65
CA ALA A 97 -7.78 24.72 2.39
C ALA A 97 -9.25 24.32 2.47
N GLY A 98 -9.73 23.87 3.64
CA GLY A 98 -11.12 23.43 3.82
C GLY A 98 -11.44 22.10 3.15
N VAL A 99 -10.43 21.22 2.99
CA VAL A 99 -10.65 19.86 2.47
C VAL A 99 -11.59 19.10 3.39
N GLU A 100 -12.63 18.52 2.81
CA GLU A 100 -13.72 17.88 3.56
C GLU A 100 -13.37 16.47 4.05
N HIS A 101 -12.43 15.78 3.40
CA HIS A 101 -12.08 14.40 3.72
C HIS A 101 -10.65 14.04 3.33
N LEU A 102 -9.90 13.39 4.23
CA LEU A 102 -8.56 12.90 3.95
C LEU A 102 -8.49 11.38 4.14
N VAL A 103 -8.12 10.66 3.09
CA VAL A 103 -7.86 9.21 3.11
C VAL A 103 -6.36 8.99 3.20
N PHE A 104 -5.92 8.36 4.29
CA PHE A 104 -4.50 8.10 4.60
C PHE A 104 -4.17 6.62 4.51
N THR A 105 -3.16 6.26 3.74
CA THR A 105 -2.64 4.90 3.70
C THR A 105 -1.61 4.68 4.81
N SER A 106 -2.02 3.92 5.80
CA SER A 106 -1.21 3.46 6.93
C SER A 106 -0.76 2.01 6.73
N THR A 107 -0.70 1.22 7.79
CA THR A 107 -0.39 -0.22 7.80
C THR A 107 -1.07 -0.91 8.98
N LEU A 108 -1.45 -2.18 8.84
CA LEU A 108 -2.00 -3.00 9.92
C LEU A 108 -1.13 -3.03 11.18
N SER A 109 0.19 -2.98 11.00
CA SER A 109 1.16 -3.03 12.11
C SER A 109 1.52 -1.66 12.69
N ALA A 110 0.77 -0.60 12.39
CA ALA A 110 1.03 0.73 12.94
C ALA A 110 0.87 0.73 14.47
N SER A 111 1.95 1.08 15.17
CA SER A 111 2.00 1.18 16.63
C SER A 111 3.13 2.12 17.03
N GLU A 112 2.88 3.04 17.97
CA GLU A 112 3.91 3.94 18.48
C GLU A 112 5.03 3.19 19.25
N HIS A 113 4.77 1.96 19.64
CA HIS A 113 5.73 1.07 20.31
C HIS A 113 6.40 0.05 19.36
N SER A 114 6.12 0.12 18.06
CA SER A 114 6.70 -0.81 17.09
C SER A 114 8.24 -0.71 17.05
N PRO A 115 8.98 -1.83 16.98
CA PRO A 115 10.42 -1.80 16.73
C PRO A 115 10.75 -1.30 15.31
N VAL A 116 9.79 -1.34 14.38
CA VAL A 116 9.96 -0.90 12.99
C VAL A 116 9.69 0.61 12.89
N PRO A 117 10.69 1.44 12.50
CA PRO A 117 10.54 2.90 12.46
C PRO A 117 9.34 3.37 11.63
N LEU A 118 9.12 2.79 10.44
CA LEU A 118 7.99 3.14 9.59
C LEU A 118 6.64 2.93 10.29
N PHE A 119 6.47 1.83 11.00
CA PHE A 119 5.20 1.53 11.69
C PHE A 119 4.94 2.47 12.86
N ARG A 120 6.01 2.91 13.56
CA ARG A 120 5.90 3.96 14.59
C ARG A 120 5.43 5.29 13.99
N VAL A 121 6.06 5.70 12.90
CA VAL A 121 5.73 6.97 12.25
C VAL A 121 4.31 6.95 11.69
N LYS A 122 3.89 5.84 11.06
CA LYS A 122 2.50 5.69 10.60
C LYS A 122 1.50 5.86 11.74
N ALA A 123 1.75 5.25 12.91
CA ALA A 123 0.89 5.41 14.09
C ALA A 123 0.84 6.87 14.60
N VAL A 124 1.97 7.58 14.60
CA VAL A 124 2.01 9.01 14.96
C VAL A 124 1.16 9.84 13.99
N VAL A 125 1.26 9.60 12.68
CA VAL A 125 0.46 10.32 11.67
C VAL A 125 -1.03 10.00 11.83
N GLU A 126 -1.39 8.74 12.12
CA GLU A 126 -2.79 8.36 12.42
C GLU A 126 -3.34 9.15 13.61
N ARG A 127 -2.55 9.30 14.69
CA ARG A 127 -2.94 10.09 15.86
C ARG A 127 -3.13 11.56 15.49
N ILE A 128 -2.17 12.16 14.79
CA ILE A 128 -2.25 13.57 14.35
C ILE A 128 -3.49 13.79 13.46
N LEU A 129 -3.81 12.85 12.58
CA LEU A 129 -4.98 12.95 11.72
C LEU A 129 -6.28 12.87 12.52
N ARG A 130 -6.37 11.97 13.52
CA ARG A 130 -7.53 11.91 14.43
C ARG A 130 -7.70 13.19 15.25
N GLU A 131 -6.59 13.77 15.72
CA GLU A 131 -6.56 15.03 16.50
C GLU A 131 -6.84 16.28 15.63
N SER A 132 -6.75 16.17 14.29
CA SER A 132 -6.90 17.30 13.37
C SER A 132 -8.33 17.81 13.22
N GLU A 133 -9.32 17.11 13.75
CA GLU A 133 -10.77 17.37 13.59
C GLU A 133 -11.27 17.29 12.13
N MET A 134 -10.40 16.96 11.18
CA MET A 134 -10.80 16.69 9.80
C MET A 134 -11.51 15.36 9.68
N ALA A 135 -12.56 15.28 8.85
CA ALA A 135 -13.09 13.97 8.49
C ALA A 135 -12.00 13.16 7.75
N HIS A 136 -11.78 11.96 8.21
CA HIS A 136 -10.69 11.12 7.70
C HIS A 136 -11.08 9.66 7.55
N THR A 137 -10.33 8.93 6.71
CA THR A 137 -10.30 7.47 6.68
C THR A 137 -8.86 7.02 6.76
N ILE A 138 -8.56 6.15 7.72
CA ILE A 138 -7.25 5.51 7.85
C ILE A 138 -7.36 4.10 7.26
N LEU A 139 -6.59 3.82 6.21
CA LEU A 139 -6.50 2.49 5.63
C LEU A 139 -5.31 1.77 6.26
N GLN A 140 -5.55 0.67 6.93
CA GLN A 140 -4.52 -0.19 7.51
C GLN A 140 -4.43 -1.51 6.72
N PRO A 141 -3.78 -1.50 5.54
CA PRO A 141 -3.58 -2.72 4.77
C PRO A 141 -2.65 -3.69 5.48
N ASN A 142 -2.92 -4.98 5.31
CA ASN A 142 -1.98 -6.05 5.57
C ASN A 142 -0.89 -6.08 4.48
N ALA A 143 0.02 -7.02 4.54
CA ALA A 143 1.13 -7.17 3.61
C ALA A 143 0.64 -7.24 2.14
N PHE A 144 1.29 -6.48 1.26
CA PHE A 144 0.91 -6.40 -0.15
C PHE A 144 1.38 -7.62 -0.95
N MET A 145 0.49 -8.24 -1.72
CA MET A 145 0.84 -9.25 -2.72
C MET A 145 1.86 -8.71 -3.72
N ASP A 146 1.63 -7.47 -4.22
CA ASP A 146 2.46 -6.79 -5.24
C ASP A 146 3.90 -6.50 -4.76
N VAL A 147 4.17 -6.55 -3.46
CA VAL A 147 5.49 -6.33 -2.87
C VAL A 147 6.13 -7.66 -2.45
N TRP A 148 5.40 -8.45 -1.70
CA TRP A 148 5.96 -9.65 -1.06
C TRP A 148 6.14 -10.82 -2.02
N PHE A 149 5.19 -11.04 -2.94
CA PHE A 149 5.26 -12.19 -3.83
C PHE A 149 6.36 -12.06 -4.87
N PRO A 150 6.53 -10.89 -5.57
CA PRO A 150 7.68 -10.70 -6.46
C PRO A 150 9.01 -10.90 -5.75
N MET A 151 9.14 -10.42 -4.53
CA MET A 151 10.40 -10.43 -3.79
C MET A 151 10.76 -11.81 -3.23
N LEU A 152 9.78 -12.52 -2.64
CA LEU A 152 10.05 -13.78 -1.96
C LEU A 152 9.85 -15.02 -2.85
N ILE A 153 9.03 -14.91 -3.91
CA ILE A 153 8.59 -16.08 -4.67
C ILE A 153 8.91 -15.93 -6.16
N GLU A 154 8.43 -14.88 -6.84
CA GLU A 154 8.49 -14.78 -8.30
C GLU A 154 9.92 -14.75 -8.84
N SER A 155 10.80 -13.97 -8.22
CA SER A 155 12.20 -13.85 -8.67
C SER A 155 12.89 -15.22 -8.78
N ALA A 156 12.69 -16.10 -7.79
CA ALA A 156 13.24 -17.45 -7.81
C ALA A 156 12.44 -18.37 -8.74
N ALA A 157 11.11 -18.39 -8.62
CA ALA A 157 10.23 -19.27 -9.38
C ALA A 157 10.36 -19.08 -10.90
N PHE A 158 10.39 -17.83 -11.36
CA PHE A 158 10.50 -17.51 -12.80
C PHE A 158 11.91 -17.75 -13.36
N SER A 159 12.95 -17.69 -12.52
CA SER A 159 14.31 -18.07 -12.92
C SER A 159 14.59 -19.57 -12.78
N GLY A 160 13.62 -20.38 -12.38
CA GLY A 160 13.78 -21.82 -12.17
C GLY A 160 14.62 -22.18 -10.95
N GLN A 161 14.78 -21.25 -10.02
CA GLN A 161 15.52 -21.48 -8.78
C GLN A 161 14.55 -21.90 -7.65
N PRO A 162 15.03 -22.63 -6.63
CA PRO A 162 14.21 -22.91 -5.45
C PRO A 162 13.79 -21.62 -4.73
N VAL A 163 12.51 -21.52 -4.38
CA VAL A 163 11.99 -20.46 -3.52
C VAL A 163 12.53 -20.68 -2.11
N THR A 164 13.12 -19.64 -1.53
CA THR A 164 13.65 -19.68 -0.16
C THR A 164 12.67 -19.05 0.80
N LEU A 165 12.13 -19.83 1.73
CA LEU A 165 11.21 -19.39 2.77
C LEU A 165 11.90 -19.43 4.14
N VAL A 166 11.48 -18.53 5.04
CA VAL A 166 11.97 -18.52 6.42
C VAL A 166 11.15 -19.53 7.24
N GLY A 167 11.80 -20.31 8.08
CA GLY A 167 11.17 -21.27 8.98
C GLY A 167 10.33 -22.32 8.28
N GLN A 168 9.20 -22.66 8.86
CA GLN A 168 8.24 -23.61 8.32
C GLN A 168 7.22 -22.97 7.37
N SER A 169 7.09 -21.63 7.41
CA SER A 169 6.13 -20.83 6.64
C SER A 169 4.69 -21.37 6.74
N THR A 170 4.26 -21.63 7.98
CA THR A 170 2.92 -22.14 8.30
C THR A 170 1.99 -21.06 8.85
N ARG A 171 2.50 -19.86 9.13
CA ARG A 171 1.68 -18.73 9.58
C ARG A 171 0.82 -18.19 8.44
N ARG A 172 -0.39 -17.79 8.79
CA ARG A 172 -1.41 -17.36 7.84
C ARG A 172 -1.56 -15.84 7.84
N HIS A 173 -1.50 -15.25 6.66
CA HIS A 173 -1.60 -13.82 6.46
C HIS A 173 -2.63 -13.50 5.39
N ALA A 174 -3.50 -12.51 5.64
CA ALA A 174 -4.45 -12.01 4.66
C ALA A 174 -3.76 -10.98 3.75
N PHE A 175 -2.89 -11.44 2.82
CA PHE A 175 -2.22 -10.56 1.86
C PHE A 175 -3.23 -9.83 0.98
N ILE A 176 -3.03 -8.53 0.76
CA ILE A 176 -3.92 -7.70 -0.07
C ILE A 176 -3.24 -7.29 -1.38
N ALA A 177 -3.96 -7.31 -2.49
CA ALA A 177 -3.46 -6.74 -3.74
C ALA A 177 -3.58 -5.21 -3.72
N GLU A 178 -2.58 -4.50 -4.28
CA GLU A 178 -2.63 -3.03 -4.37
C GLU A 178 -3.86 -2.51 -5.12
N ARG A 179 -4.34 -3.26 -6.14
CA ARG A 179 -5.54 -2.88 -6.88
C ARG A 179 -6.80 -2.89 -6.00
N ASP A 180 -6.87 -3.82 -5.05
CA ASP A 180 -8.01 -3.92 -4.13
C ASP A 180 -7.96 -2.77 -3.11
N LEU A 181 -6.76 -2.46 -2.58
CA LEU A 181 -6.59 -1.29 -1.73
C LEU A 181 -6.90 0.01 -2.48
N ALA A 182 -6.55 0.11 -3.75
CA ALA A 182 -6.89 1.27 -4.58
C ALA A 182 -8.42 1.43 -4.73
N ALA A 183 -9.14 0.33 -4.92
CA ALA A 183 -10.60 0.34 -4.98
C ALA A 183 -11.23 0.77 -3.63
N PHE A 184 -10.69 0.29 -2.49
CA PHE A 184 -11.12 0.76 -1.15
C PHE A 184 -10.81 2.23 -0.94
N ALA A 185 -9.62 2.70 -1.30
CA ALA A 185 -9.23 4.10 -1.15
C ALA A 185 -10.15 5.03 -1.96
N ALA A 186 -10.47 4.65 -3.20
CA ALA A 186 -11.39 5.41 -4.04
C ALA A 186 -12.82 5.35 -3.48
N ALA A 187 -13.31 4.18 -3.08
CA ALA A 187 -14.65 4.02 -2.51
C ALA A 187 -14.81 4.81 -1.20
N ALA A 188 -13.79 4.86 -0.35
CA ALA A 188 -13.81 5.57 0.93
C ALA A 188 -14.10 7.07 0.77
N VAL A 189 -13.66 7.69 -0.33
CA VAL A 189 -13.93 9.11 -0.62
C VAL A 189 -15.43 9.42 -0.68
N PHE A 190 -16.24 8.44 -1.13
CA PHE A 190 -17.67 8.62 -1.40
C PHE A 190 -18.58 7.95 -0.37
N THR A 191 -18.04 7.04 0.43
CA THR A 191 -18.83 6.25 1.40
C THR A 191 -18.95 7.00 2.72
N PRO A 192 -20.15 7.43 3.16
CA PRO A 192 -20.31 8.15 4.42
C PRO A 192 -19.78 7.37 5.63
N ALA A 193 -19.93 6.05 5.66
CA ALA A 193 -19.43 5.17 6.73
C ALA A 193 -17.90 5.15 6.83
N ALA A 194 -17.18 5.62 5.81
CA ALA A 194 -15.72 5.72 5.84
C ALA A 194 -15.22 6.92 6.67
N ARG A 195 -16.08 7.93 6.88
CA ARG A 195 -15.66 9.14 7.62
C ARG A 195 -15.37 8.82 9.08
N ASN A 196 -14.25 9.29 9.56
CA ASN A 196 -13.71 9.10 10.91
C ASN A 196 -13.58 7.61 11.30
N SER A 197 -13.22 6.79 10.31
CA SER A 197 -13.03 5.35 10.49
C SER A 197 -11.60 4.90 10.22
N THR A 198 -11.25 3.74 10.77
CA THR A 198 -10.04 2.99 10.44
C THR A 198 -10.47 1.67 9.81
N LEU A 199 -10.03 1.43 8.58
CA LEU A 199 -10.34 0.23 7.83
C LEU A 199 -9.12 -0.70 7.86
N VAL A 200 -9.24 -1.80 8.58
CA VAL A 200 -8.26 -2.89 8.51
C VAL A 200 -8.58 -3.72 7.27
N LEU A 201 -7.60 -3.85 6.37
CA LEU A 201 -7.82 -4.39 5.03
C LEU A 201 -6.85 -5.53 4.72
N GLY A 202 -7.39 -6.66 4.26
CA GLY A 202 -6.65 -7.84 3.84
C GLY A 202 -7.19 -8.41 2.52
N GLY A 203 -6.62 -9.54 2.13
CA GLY A 203 -7.15 -10.34 1.03
C GLY A 203 -8.38 -11.18 1.44
N PRO A 204 -8.96 -11.95 0.51
CA PRO A 204 -10.15 -12.75 0.79
C PRO A 204 -9.91 -13.85 1.81
N ASP A 205 -8.69 -14.38 1.85
CA ASP A 205 -8.31 -15.51 2.69
C ASP A 205 -6.97 -15.24 3.40
N ALA A 206 -6.83 -15.78 4.61
CA ALA A 206 -5.55 -15.86 5.28
C ALA A 206 -4.82 -17.14 4.82
N VAL A 207 -3.68 -16.96 4.18
CA VAL A 207 -2.89 -18.02 3.52
C VAL A 207 -1.45 -18.04 4.01
N THR A 208 -0.80 -19.20 3.89
CA THR A 208 0.64 -19.33 4.14
C THR A 208 1.45 -18.96 2.89
N LEU A 209 2.75 -18.66 3.05
CA LEU A 209 3.62 -18.49 1.88
C LEU A 209 3.77 -19.78 1.06
N ARG A 210 3.57 -20.95 1.67
CA ARG A 210 3.51 -22.24 0.94
C ARG A 210 2.29 -22.34 0.05
N ASP A 211 1.11 -21.85 0.54
CA ASP A 211 -0.10 -21.79 -0.28
C ASP A 211 0.10 -20.84 -1.48
N VAL A 212 0.85 -19.75 -1.29
CA VAL A 212 1.20 -18.82 -2.38
C VAL A 212 2.09 -19.52 -3.40
N VAL A 213 3.15 -20.24 -2.99
CA VAL A 213 3.99 -21.02 -3.93
C VAL A 213 3.13 -22.03 -4.71
N ALA A 214 2.24 -22.75 -4.03
CA ALA A 214 1.33 -23.69 -4.68
C ALA A 214 0.38 -23.00 -5.70
N ALA A 215 -0.04 -21.75 -5.46
CA ALA A 215 -0.81 -20.98 -6.43
C ALA A 215 0.00 -20.68 -7.71
N TYR A 216 1.29 -20.33 -7.57
CA TYR A 216 2.20 -20.14 -8.72
C TYR A 216 2.48 -21.46 -9.45
N GLU A 217 2.59 -22.60 -8.74
CA GLU A 217 2.71 -23.94 -9.37
C GLU A 217 1.48 -24.24 -10.23
N ARG A 218 0.28 -24.03 -9.68
CA ARG A 218 -0.98 -24.22 -10.43
C ARG A 218 -1.05 -23.31 -11.66
N ALA A 219 -0.67 -22.05 -11.51
CA ALA A 219 -0.70 -21.07 -12.60
C ALA A 219 0.34 -21.37 -13.70
N GLY A 220 1.53 -21.83 -13.32
CA GLY A 220 2.64 -22.11 -14.24
C GLY A 220 2.70 -23.55 -14.76
N GLY A 221 1.87 -24.46 -14.22
CA GLY A 221 1.79 -25.86 -14.62
C GLY A 221 3.06 -26.69 -14.31
N LYS A 222 3.92 -26.22 -13.40
CA LYS A 222 5.17 -26.90 -13.03
C LYS A 222 5.47 -26.73 -11.54
N PRO A 223 6.13 -27.73 -10.91
CA PRO A 223 6.51 -27.65 -9.50
C PRO A 223 7.58 -26.57 -9.28
N ILE A 224 7.53 -25.93 -8.13
CA ILE A 224 8.51 -24.93 -7.67
C ILE A 224 9.18 -25.48 -6.40
N PRO A 225 10.46 -25.89 -6.45
CA PRO A 225 11.15 -26.37 -5.28
C PRO A 225 11.21 -25.31 -4.18
N ILE A 226 10.98 -25.73 -2.94
CA ILE A 226 11.08 -24.89 -1.75
C ILE A 226 12.26 -25.34 -0.90
N ARG A 227 13.06 -24.41 -0.42
CA ARG A 227 14.02 -24.61 0.66
C ARG A 227 13.68 -23.70 1.83
N SER A 228 14.00 -24.12 3.03
CA SER A 228 13.81 -23.32 4.25
C SER A 228 15.17 -22.86 4.79
N VAL A 229 15.19 -21.67 5.36
CA VAL A 229 16.33 -21.09 6.10
C VAL A 229 15.85 -20.69 7.49
N ALA A 230 16.77 -20.62 8.46
CA ALA A 230 16.43 -20.15 9.80
C ALA A 230 16.16 -18.62 9.80
N PRO A 231 15.37 -18.10 10.76
CA PRO A 231 15.22 -16.65 10.93
C PRO A 231 16.59 -15.96 11.09
N GLY A 232 16.84 -14.93 10.29
CA GLY A 232 18.10 -14.18 10.27
C GLY A 232 19.14 -14.69 9.28
N GLU A 233 18.95 -15.86 8.67
CA GLU A 233 19.82 -16.33 7.58
C GLU A 233 19.52 -15.61 6.27
N PRO A 234 20.51 -15.52 5.35
CA PRO A 234 20.36 -14.89 4.06
C PRO A 234 19.25 -15.52 3.21
N ILE A 235 18.39 -14.66 2.64
CA ILE A 235 17.39 -15.06 1.65
C ILE A 235 17.92 -14.61 0.29
N PRO A 236 18.34 -15.52 -0.61
CA PRO A 236 18.90 -15.15 -1.90
C PRO A 236 17.95 -14.28 -2.74
N GLY A 237 18.49 -13.22 -3.33
CA GLY A 237 17.72 -12.28 -4.14
C GLY A 237 16.89 -11.27 -3.32
N VAL A 238 16.83 -11.40 -2.00
CA VAL A 238 16.11 -10.48 -1.10
C VAL A 238 17.12 -9.54 -0.42
N PRO A 239 16.90 -8.22 -0.44
CA PRO A 239 17.78 -7.27 0.24
C PRO A 239 17.86 -7.51 1.76
N GLN A 240 19.06 -7.42 2.33
CA GLN A 240 19.30 -7.69 3.76
C GLN A 240 18.34 -6.96 4.72
N PRO A 241 17.99 -5.68 4.53
CA PRO A 241 17.05 -4.98 5.43
C PRO A 241 15.65 -5.61 5.49
N VAL A 242 15.29 -6.43 4.51
CA VAL A 242 13.97 -7.08 4.43
C VAL A 242 13.95 -8.43 5.16
N TRP A 243 15.10 -9.05 5.45
CA TRP A 243 15.15 -10.39 6.08
C TRP A 243 14.45 -10.42 7.43
N GLY A 244 14.61 -9.37 8.24
CA GLY A 244 13.91 -9.26 9.53
C GLY A 244 12.39 -9.17 9.38
N LEU A 245 11.90 -8.45 8.36
CA LEU A 245 10.46 -8.38 8.06
C LEU A 245 9.95 -9.73 7.52
N ALA A 246 10.70 -10.40 6.66
CA ALA A 246 10.36 -11.73 6.18
C ALA A 246 10.31 -12.76 7.33
N ALA A 247 11.27 -12.67 8.27
CA ALA A 247 11.25 -13.52 9.46
C ALA A 247 10.08 -13.21 10.40
N SER A 248 9.61 -11.97 10.46
CA SER A 248 8.46 -11.61 11.30
C SER A 248 7.15 -12.27 10.83
N LEU A 249 7.03 -12.64 9.55
CA LEU A 249 5.90 -13.41 9.06
C LEU A 249 5.79 -14.83 9.67
N GLU A 250 6.87 -15.32 10.30
CA GLU A 250 6.84 -16.60 11.02
C GLU A 250 6.40 -16.45 12.49
N MET A 251 6.28 -15.23 13.02
CA MET A 251 6.05 -15.01 14.44
C MET A 251 4.57 -15.02 14.83
N PHE A 252 3.68 -14.64 13.90
CA PHE A 252 2.25 -14.49 14.19
C PHE A 252 1.40 -14.68 12.94
N ASP A 253 0.14 -15.01 13.14
CA ASP A 253 -0.87 -14.98 12.08
C ASP A 253 -1.48 -13.56 11.98
N SER A 254 -1.84 -13.14 10.78
CA SER A 254 -2.54 -11.86 10.55
C SER A 254 -3.77 -12.04 9.65
N PRO A 255 -4.78 -12.80 10.11
CA PRO A 255 -6.06 -12.88 9.41
C PRO A 255 -6.80 -11.53 9.53
N VAL A 256 -7.54 -11.17 8.49
CA VAL A 256 -8.38 -9.97 8.47
C VAL A 256 -9.76 -10.36 7.97
N PRO A 257 -10.83 -10.22 8.78
CA PRO A 257 -12.19 -10.42 8.32
C PRO A 257 -12.57 -9.34 7.31
N MET A 258 -12.98 -9.74 6.09
CA MET A 258 -13.22 -8.78 5.01
C MET A 258 -14.68 -8.67 4.58
N ASP A 259 -15.60 -9.49 5.09
CA ASP A 259 -16.99 -9.55 4.60
C ASP A 259 -17.72 -8.21 4.78
N GLU A 260 -17.60 -7.56 5.92
CA GLU A 260 -18.23 -6.27 6.18
C GLU A 260 -17.65 -5.19 5.25
N ASN A 261 -16.31 -5.10 5.15
CA ASN A 261 -15.65 -4.12 4.28
C ASN A 261 -16.01 -4.35 2.80
N ARG A 262 -15.99 -5.60 2.33
CA ARG A 262 -16.37 -5.92 0.95
C ARG A 262 -17.78 -5.47 0.61
N ASN A 263 -18.74 -5.74 1.51
CA ASN A 263 -20.14 -5.39 1.31
C ASN A 263 -20.37 -3.88 1.38
N THR A 264 -19.78 -3.21 2.38
CA THR A 264 -19.93 -1.77 2.57
C THR A 264 -19.34 -0.94 1.43
N TYR A 265 -18.17 -1.35 0.92
CA TYR A 265 -17.45 -0.59 -0.10
C TYR A 265 -17.60 -1.15 -1.52
N GLY A 266 -18.29 -2.27 -1.69
CA GLY A 266 -18.54 -2.90 -3.00
C GLY A 266 -17.25 -3.38 -3.69
N VAL A 267 -16.22 -3.75 -2.93
CA VAL A 267 -14.91 -4.14 -3.48
C VAL A 267 -14.80 -5.67 -3.61
N LYS A 268 -14.49 -6.10 -4.83
CA LYS A 268 -14.14 -7.50 -5.11
C LYS A 268 -12.66 -7.73 -4.81
N LEU A 269 -12.36 -8.67 -3.91
CA LEU A 269 -11.00 -9.00 -3.53
C LEU A 269 -10.35 -9.98 -4.51
N THR A 270 -9.04 -9.80 -4.68
CA THR A 270 -8.16 -10.65 -5.48
C THR A 270 -7.71 -11.86 -4.66
N SER A 271 -7.99 -13.07 -5.13
CA SER A 271 -7.42 -14.28 -4.54
C SER A 271 -5.94 -14.44 -4.92
N ILE A 272 -5.19 -15.25 -4.14
CA ILE A 272 -3.79 -15.58 -4.49
C ILE A 272 -3.71 -16.32 -5.83
N ASP A 273 -4.70 -17.14 -6.18
CA ASP A 273 -4.76 -17.82 -7.47
C ASP A 273 -4.99 -16.87 -8.64
N ASP A 274 -5.89 -15.86 -8.49
CA ASP A 274 -6.11 -14.84 -9.51
C ASP A 274 -4.86 -13.97 -9.69
N PHE A 275 -4.20 -13.62 -8.57
CA PHE A 275 -2.96 -12.85 -8.60
C PHE A 275 -1.86 -13.64 -9.31
N ALA A 276 -1.60 -14.89 -8.91
CA ALA A 276 -0.57 -15.74 -9.51
C ALA A 276 -0.82 -15.96 -11.01
N ARG A 277 -2.06 -16.25 -11.43
CA ARG A 277 -2.41 -16.39 -12.87
C ARG A 277 -2.08 -15.14 -13.66
N ALA A 278 -2.45 -13.97 -13.15
CA ALA A 278 -2.16 -12.70 -13.83
C ALA A 278 -0.65 -12.44 -13.97
N ARG A 279 0.13 -12.78 -12.94
CA ARG A 279 1.59 -12.60 -12.92
C ARG A 279 2.30 -13.56 -13.89
N VAL A 280 1.91 -14.84 -13.90
CA VAL A 280 2.46 -15.84 -14.82
C VAL A 280 2.14 -15.48 -16.27
N ALA A 281 0.89 -15.08 -16.57
CA ALA A 281 0.50 -14.64 -17.91
C ALA A 281 1.32 -13.43 -18.40
N ALA A 282 1.58 -12.45 -17.53
CA ALA A 282 2.38 -11.27 -17.87
C ALA A 282 3.88 -11.57 -18.13
N THR A 283 4.38 -12.73 -17.64
CA THR A 283 5.79 -13.13 -17.87
C THR A 283 5.94 -13.94 -19.17
N ALA A 284 4.83 -14.49 -19.70
CA ALA A 284 4.81 -15.27 -20.92
C ALA A 284 4.55 -14.43 -22.19
N ALA A 285 4.15 -13.16 -22.03
CA ALA A 285 3.90 -12.18 -23.10
C ALA A 285 5.12 -11.32 -23.39
#